data_bb8cceaa2e9437dd64f81cad6818d10c
#
_entry.id   bb8cceaa2e9437dd64f81cad6818d10c
#
_cell.length_a   1.000
_cell.length_b   1.000
_cell.length_c   1.000
_cell.angle_alpha   90.00
_cell.angle_beta   90.00
_cell.angle_gamma   90.00
#
_symmetry.space_group_name_H-M   'P 1'
#
loop_
_entity.id
_entity.type
_entity.pdbx_description
1 polymer ?
#
loop_
_entity_poly.entity_id
_entity_poly.type
_entity_poly.pdbx_seq_one_letter_code
_entity_poly.pdbx_strand_id
1 'polypeptide(L)'
;MSCEDEKDDSEDGGSLVGIWELSNMGDYANADCSGDIDDTGWALASAIGLKATMEFASNGKGIYTLSFMGESQEVAMTWNSNSSQICMYGTQCFNYKVNGSNKFILDTLSDANCEDDNGNETNHNDQSSCESAGNMWNPPSCQMQEYTKK
;
A
#
# COMPACT_ATOMS: atom_id res chain seq x y z
N MET A 1 5.74 35.16 -3.41
CA MET A 1 5.32 34.69 -3.55
C MET A 1 4.82 34.12 -3.62
N SER A 2 5.00 34.00 -3.59
CA SER A 2 4.36 33.39 -3.72
C SER A 2 3.91 32.72 -3.57
N CYS A 3 4.06 32.53 -3.45
CA CYS A 3 3.51 31.87 -3.37
C CYS A 3 3.29 31.29 -3.29
N GLU A 4 3.53 31.17 -3.26
CA GLU A 4 3.28 30.60 -3.23
C GLU A 4 3.07 29.92 -3.16
N ASP A 5 3.29 29.98 -3.32
CA ASP A 5 3.07 29.29 -3.26
C ASP A 5 3.01 28.63 -2.96
N GLU A 6 3.15 28.46 -2.77
CA GLU A 6 3.10 27.88 -2.56
C GLU A 6 2.52 27.32 -2.16
N LYS A 7 2.23 27.45 -2.13
CA LYS A 7 1.65 26.82 -1.82
C LYS A 7 0.95 26.12 -1.92
N ASP A 8 0.76 25.89 -2.31
CA ASP A 8 0.14 25.07 -2.41
C ASP A 8 0.31 24.17 -2.75
N ASP A 9 0.46 24.26 -3.20
CA ASP A 9 0.68 23.12 -3.61
C ASP A 9 1.32 22.27 -2.93
N SER A 10 1.64 22.65 -2.49
CA SER A 10 2.54 21.92 -1.68
C SER A 10 1.88 20.89 -0.83
N GLU A 11 0.68 21.04 -0.53
CA GLU A 11 0.07 20.06 0.33
C GLU A 11 -0.12 18.73 -0.35
N ASP A 12 -0.17 18.70 -1.65
CA ASP A 12 -0.33 17.44 -2.37
C ASP A 12 1.00 16.75 -2.55
N GLY A 13 1.48 16.65 -3.76
CA GLY A 13 2.72 15.97 -4.05
C GLY A 13 3.88 16.46 -3.22
N GLY A 14 3.88 17.76 -2.87
CA GLY A 14 4.95 18.31 -2.04
C GLY A 14 5.03 17.68 -0.67
N SER A 15 3.88 17.34 -0.08
CA SER A 15 3.87 16.74 1.25
C SER A 15 4.38 15.32 1.26
N LEU A 16 4.43 14.65 0.13
CA LEU A 16 4.92 13.28 0.04
C LEU A 16 6.40 13.19 -0.27
N VAL A 17 7.03 14.27 -0.69
CA VAL A 17 8.46 14.26 -0.96
C VAL A 17 9.21 13.99 0.33
N GLY A 18 10.12 12.99 0.30
CA GLY A 18 10.89 12.61 1.47
C GLY A 18 11.00 11.10 1.60
N ILE A 19 11.47 10.65 2.75
CA ILE A 19 11.64 9.24 3.05
C ILE A 19 10.60 8.85 4.09
N TRP A 20 9.88 7.76 3.80
CA TRP A 20 8.80 7.27 4.65
C TRP A 20 9.08 5.83 5.03
N GLU A 21 8.85 5.51 6.29
CA GLU A 21 9.08 4.15 6.81
C GLU A 21 7.75 3.52 7.20
N LEU A 22 7.55 2.27 6.80
CA LEU A 22 6.36 1.52 7.19
C LEU A 22 6.32 1.38 8.70
N SER A 23 5.27 1.90 9.32
CA SER A 23 5.12 1.93 10.77
C SER A 23 3.96 1.11 11.27
N ASN A 24 3.02 0.71 10.40
CA ASN A 24 1.93 -0.18 10.78
C ASN A 24 1.34 -0.80 9.53
N MET A 25 0.69 -1.95 9.70
CA MET A 25 0.06 -2.66 8.60
C MET A 25 -1.05 -3.54 9.16
N GLY A 26 -2.19 -3.58 8.48
CA GLY A 26 -3.30 -4.39 8.94
C GLY A 26 -4.35 -4.56 7.86
N ASP A 27 -5.41 -5.25 8.23
CA ASP A 27 -6.51 -5.50 7.32
C ASP A 27 -7.77 -4.82 7.82
N TYR A 28 -8.48 -4.17 6.92
CA TYR A 28 -9.80 -3.61 7.27
C TYR A 28 -10.82 -4.73 7.46
N ALA A 29 -11.77 -4.47 8.35
CA ALA A 29 -12.87 -5.42 8.57
C ALA A 29 -13.70 -5.61 7.30
N ASN A 30 -13.80 -4.58 6.46
CA ASN A 30 -14.61 -4.62 5.24
C ASN A 30 -13.73 -4.45 4.01
N ALA A 31 -14.16 -5.08 2.93
CA ALA A 31 -13.42 -5.05 1.68
C ALA A 31 -13.36 -3.67 1.02
N ASP A 32 -14.24 -2.74 1.44
CA ASP A 32 -14.28 -1.39 0.92
C ASP A 32 -13.38 -0.43 1.70
N CYS A 33 -12.44 -0.96 2.48
CA CYS A 33 -11.50 -0.17 3.27
C CYS A 33 -12.19 0.61 4.38
N SER A 34 -13.18 -0.01 5.00
CA SER A 34 -13.89 0.59 6.13
C SER A 34 -13.95 -0.39 7.30
N GLY A 35 -14.36 0.11 8.46
CA GLY A 35 -14.46 -0.67 9.67
C GLY A 35 -13.16 -0.67 10.45
N ASP A 36 -13.08 -1.54 11.43
CA ASP A 36 -11.91 -1.65 12.29
C ASP A 36 -10.73 -2.27 11.51
N ILE A 37 -9.54 -1.95 11.95
CA ILE A 37 -8.32 -2.48 11.35
C ILE A 37 -7.73 -3.51 12.30
N ASP A 38 -7.46 -4.70 11.76
CA ASP A 38 -6.77 -5.74 12.49
C ASP A 38 -5.29 -5.67 12.15
N ASP A 39 -4.51 -5.10 13.04
CA ASP A 39 -3.07 -4.94 12.84
C ASP A 39 -2.26 -5.83 13.77
N THR A 40 -2.86 -6.89 14.30
CA THR A 40 -2.18 -7.77 15.24
C THR A 40 -0.98 -8.46 14.61
N GLY A 41 -1.00 -8.71 13.32
CA GLY A 41 0.13 -9.33 12.62
C GLY A 41 1.35 -8.42 12.47
N TRP A 42 1.15 -7.10 12.57
CA TRP A 42 2.27 -6.18 12.39
C TRP A 42 3.34 -6.34 13.46
N ALA A 43 2.91 -6.52 14.71
CA ALA A 43 3.88 -6.69 15.80
C ALA A 43 4.80 -7.88 15.54
N LEU A 44 4.25 -8.99 15.06
CA LEU A 44 5.05 -10.16 14.73
C LEU A 44 5.94 -9.89 13.52
N ALA A 45 5.39 -9.32 12.46
CA ALA A 45 6.14 -9.06 11.24
C ALA A 45 7.33 -8.15 11.48
N SER A 46 7.12 -7.07 12.26
CA SER A 46 8.21 -6.16 12.57
C SER A 46 9.24 -6.79 13.49
N ALA A 47 8.80 -7.67 14.40
CA ALA A 47 9.72 -8.34 15.32
C ALA A 47 10.66 -9.29 14.59
N ILE A 48 10.24 -9.89 13.49
CA ILE A 48 11.09 -10.79 12.70
C ILE A 48 11.85 -10.05 11.60
N GLY A 49 11.81 -8.70 11.62
CA GLY A 49 12.69 -7.90 10.78
C GLY A 49 12.08 -7.33 9.52
N LEU A 50 10.74 -7.38 9.38
CA LEU A 50 10.11 -6.77 8.22
C LEU A 50 10.19 -5.25 8.31
N LYS A 51 10.78 -4.62 7.31
CA LYS A 51 10.87 -3.17 7.18
C LYS A 51 10.64 -2.79 5.73
N ALA A 52 10.00 -1.66 5.52
CA ALA A 52 9.83 -1.12 4.19
C ALA A 52 9.97 0.39 4.25
N THR A 53 10.66 0.95 3.27
CA THR A 53 10.78 2.40 3.14
C THR A 53 10.43 2.80 1.72
N MET A 54 9.87 3.99 1.59
CA MET A 54 9.62 4.60 0.28
C MET A 54 10.27 5.97 0.29
N GLU A 55 11.07 6.23 -0.71
CA GLU A 55 11.64 7.55 -0.92
C GLU A 55 10.97 8.17 -2.14
N PHE A 56 10.41 9.35 -1.98
CA PHE A 56 9.77 10.09 -3.06
C PHE A 56 10.58 11.36 -3.31
N ALA A 57 11.20 11.44 -4.47
CA ALA A 57 11.93 12.63 -4.87
C ALA A 57 11.04 13.56 -5.68
N SER A 58 11.32 14.85 -5.64
CA SER A 58 10.48 15.85 -6.29
C SER A 58 10.48 15.76 -7.81
N ASN A 59 11.43 15.01 -8.38
CA ASN A 59 11.52 14.85 -9.84
C ASN A 59 10.67 13.69 -10.37
N GLY A 60 9.80 13.11 -9.56
CA GLY A 60 8.95 12.00 -9.99
C GLY A 60 9.62 10.64 -9.90
N LYS A 61 10.79 10.57 -9.31
CA LYS A 61 11.50 9.32 -9.11
C LYS A 61 11.42 8.90 -7.65
N GLY A 62 11.59 7.61 -7.41
CA GLY A 62 11.55 7.11 -6.05
C GLY A 62 12.27 5.79 -5.93
N ILE A 63 12.40 5.35 -4.68
CA ILE A 63 13.01 4.06 -4.35
C ILE A 63 12.16 3.39 -3.29
N TYR A 64 11.78 2.15 -3.56
CA TYR A 64 11.13 1.31 -2.58
C TYR A 64 12.13 0.30 -2.08
N THR A 65 12.34 0.24 -0.77
CA THR A 65 13.26 -0.70 -0.14
C THR A 65 12.48 -1.63 0.78
N LEU A 66 12.60 -2.91 0.55
CA LEU A 66 11.99 -3.92 1.40
C LEU A 66 13.09 -4.73 2.06
N SER A 67 13.03 -4.84 3.38
CA SER A 67 14.00 -5.61 4.17
C SER A 67 13.28 -6.66 4.97
N PHE A 68 13.85 -7.87 5.01
CA PHE A 68 13.27 -8.95 5.78
C PHE A 68 14.37 -9.90 6.21
N MET A 69 14.42 -10.17 7.51
CA MET A 69 15.38 -11.14 8.09
C MET A 69 16.83 -10.82 7.73
N GLY A 70 17.17 -9.54 7.68
CA GLY A 70 18.54 -9.11 7.43
C GLY A 70 18.89 -8.91 5.97
N GLU A 71 17.99 -9.26 5.06
CA GLU A 71 18.21 -9.03 3.63
C GLU A 71 17.35 -7.87 3.16
N SER A 72 17.85 -7.11 2.21
CA SER A 72 17.08 -5.99 1.67
C SER A 72 17.20 -5.92 0.16
N GLN A 73 16.11 -5.45 -0.46
CA GLN A 73 16.03 -5.23 -1.90
C GLN A 73 15.55 -3.81 -2.15
N GLU A 74 16.16 -3.17 -3.13
CA GLU A 74 15.76 -1.84 -3.56
C GLU A 74 15.19 -1.92 -4.97
N VAL A 75 14.08 -1.22 -5.18
CA VAL A 75 13.45 -1.15 -6.49
C VAL A 75 13.26 0.31 -6.85
N ALA A 76 13.84 0.73 -7.97
CA ALA A 76 13.61 2.08 -8.49
C ALA A 76 12.19 2.17 -9.05
N MET A 77 11.55 3.32 -8.84
CA MET A 77 10.19 3.51 -9.31
C MET A 77 9.99 4.96 -9.76
N THR A 78 8.90 5.17 -10.50
CA THR A 78 8.38 6.51 -10.76
C THR A 78 7.11 6.68 -9.97
N TRP A 79 6.77 7.93 -9.64
CA TRP A 79 5.58 8.19 -8.85
C TRP A 79 4.97 9.54 -9.20
N ASN A 80 3.68 9.63 -8.97
CA ASN A 80 2.98 10.92 -8.97
C ASN A 80 1.78 10.76 -8.05
N SER A 81 1.19 11.87 -7.65
CA SER A 81 0.06 11.85 -6.74
C SER A 81 -0.89 12.98 -7.03
N ASN A 82 -2.12 12.80 -6.61
CA ASN A 82 -3.11 13.86 -6.53
C ASN A 82 -3.64 13.88 -5.09
N SER A 83 -4.79 14.51 -4.86
CA SER A 83 -5.29 14.69 -3.50
C SER A 83 -5.78 13.39 -2.85
N SER A 84 -6.00 12.33 -3.61
CA SER A 84 -6.59 11.10 -3.09
C SER A 84 -5.85 9.83 -3.50
N GLN A 85 -4.97 9.89 -4.48
CA GLN A 85 -4.28 8.70 -4.98
C GLN A 85 -2.81 8.96 -5.19
N ILE A 86 -2.01 7.94 -4.95
CA ILE A 86 -0.61 7.91 -5.31
C ILE A 86 -0.42 6.80 -6.34
N CYS A 87 0.25 7.13 -7.43
CA CYS A 87 0.47 6.18 -8.52
C CYS A 87 1.96 5.89 -8.63
N MET A 88 2.29 4.61 -8.73
CA MET A 88 3.67 4.15 -8.83
C MET A 88 3.84 3.30 -10.07
N TYR A 89 5.05 3.29 -10.61
CA TYR A 89 5.39 2.52 -11.81
C TYR A 89 4.55 2.92 -13.03
N GLY A 90 3.96 4.11 -12.98
CA GLY A 90 3.17 4.63 -14.08
C GLY A 90 1.74 4.14 -14.17
N THR A 91 1.43 2.99 -13.57
CA THR A 91 0.11 2.37 -13.76
C THR A 91 -0.56 1.91 -12.47
N GLN A 92 0.18 1.72 -11.39
CA GLN A 92 -0.39 1.21 -10.14
C GLN A 92 -0.77 2.35 -9.24
N CYS A 93 -2.06 2.56 -9.05
CA CYS A 93 -2.57 3.67 -8.26
C CYS A 93 -3.26 3.14 -7.01
N PHE A 94 -2.97 3.78 -5.88
CA PHE A 94 -3.50 3.39 -4.57
C PHE A 94 -4.17 4.60 -3.94
N ASN A 95 -5.26 4.35 -3.24
CA ASN A 95 -5.87 5.41 -2.43
C ASN A 95 -4.99 5.69 -1.22
N TYR A 96 -4.84 6.97 -0.88
CA TYR A 96 -4.07 7.31 0.29
C TYR A 96 -4.70 8.47 1.03
N LYS A 97 -4.35 8.58 2.31
CA LYS A 97 -4.78 9.67 3.18
C LYS A 97 -3.58 10.18 3.95
N VAL A 98 -3.45 11.51 4.03
CA VAL A 98 -2.42 12.11 4.85
C VAL A 98 -2.97 12.28 6.26
N ASN A 99 -2.19 11.86 7.25
CA ASN A 99 -2.56 11.97 8.66
C ASN A 99 -1.54 12.86 9.35
N GLY A 100 -1.84 14.16 9.41
CA GLY A 100 -0.89 15.13 9.92
C GLY A 100 0.20 15.42 8.89
N SER A 101 1.35 15.88 9.36
CA SER A 101 2.46 16.27 8.50
C SER A 101 3.49 15.16 8.31
N ASN A 102 3.38 14.08 9.08
CA ASN A 102 4.44 13.07 9.10
C ASN A 102 3.92 11.64 8.95
N LYS A 103 2.68 11.44 8.56
CA LYS A 103 2.13 10.10 8.34
C LYS A 103 1.20 10.09 7.14
N PHE A 104 1.22 8.99 6.39
CA PHE A 104 0.17 8.73 5.42
C PHE A 104 -0.23 7.27 5.47
N ILE A 105 -1.46 7.01 5.06
CA ILE A 105 -2.04 5.67 5.05
C ILE A 105 -2.33 5.31 3.60
N LEU A 106 -1.84 4.15 3.19
CA LEU A 106 -2.05 3.62 1.85
C LEU A 106 -3.02 2.46 1.95
N ASP A 107 -4.10 2.52 1.17
CA ASP A 107 -5.09 1.45 1.12
C ASP A 107 -4.89 0.64 -0.15
N THR A 108 -4.76 -0.67 0.00
CA THR A 108 -4.56 -1.58 -1.13
C THR A 108 -5.75 -2.51 -1.24
N LEU A 109 -6.51 -2.36 -2.32
CA LEU A 109 -7.67 -3.20 -2.60
C LEU A 109 -7.23 -4.46 -3.33
N SER A 110 -7.76 -5.60 -2.89
CA SER A 110 -7.55 -6.87 -3.56
C SER A 110 -8.89 -7.42 -4.01
N ASP A 111 -8.99 -7.75 -5.29
CA ASP A 111 -10.20 -8.35 -5.83
C ASP A 111 -10.31 -9.80 -5.38
N ALA A 112 -11.54 -10.30 -5.31
CA ALA A 112 -11.77 -11.69 -5.04
C ALA A 112 -11.20 -12.56 -6.17
N ASN A 113 -10.68 -13.72 -5.81
CA ASN A 113 -10.19 -14.66 -6.81
C ASN A 113 -10.37 -16.09 -6.35
N CYS A 114 -10.16 -17.01 -7.28
CA CYS A 114 -10.26 -18.44 -7.03
C CYS A 114 -8.91 -19.08 -7.36
N GLU A 115 -8.34 -19.83 -6.42
CA GLU A 115 -7.05 -20.48 -6.59
C GLU A 115 -7.18 -21.99 -6.53
N ASP A 116 -6.39 -22.68 -7.34
CA ASP A 116 -6.35 -24.15 -7.32
C ASP A 116 -5.39 -24.63 -6.22
N ASP A 117 -5.21 -25.95 -6.14
CA ASP A 117 -4.38 -26.57 -5.10
C ASP A 117 -2.92 -26.17 -5.19
N ASN A 118 -2.48 -25.66 -6.34
CA ASN A 118 -1.10 -25.24 -6.55
C ASN A 118 -0.91 -23.74 -6.33
N GLY A 119 -1.97 -23.02 -5.94
CA GLY A 119 -1.90 -21.58 -5.73
C GLY A 119 -2.03 -20.75 -7.00
N ASN A 120 -2.45 -21.38 -8.09
CA ASN A 120 -2.63 -20.67 -9.36
C ASN A 120 -4.04 -20.11 -9.46
N GLU A 121 -4.14 -18.90 -9.97
CA GLU A 121 -5.44 -18.28 -10.16
C GLU A 121 -6.20 -18.99 -11.29
N THR A 122 -7.48 -19.27 -11.06
CA THR A 122 -8.34 -19.88 -12.06
C THR A 122 -9.24 -18.84 -12.70
N ASN A 123 -10.08 -19.27 -13.63
CA ASN A 123 -11.03 -18.38 -14.30
C ASN A 123 -12.43 -18.41 -13.67
N HIS A 124 -12.59 -18.99 -12.50
CA HIS A 124 -13.87 -18.94 -11.79
C HIS A 124 -14.03 -17.53 -11.18
N ASN A 125 -15.18 -16.93 -11.44
CA ASN A 125 -15.42 -15.54 -11.07
C ASN A 125 -16.36 -15.38 -9.89
N ASP A 126 -16.86 -16.49 -9.32
CA ASP A 126 -17.72 -16.43 -8.15
C ASP A 126 -17.41 -17.57 -7.21
N GLN A 127 -17.81 -17.39 -5.96
CA GLN A 127 -17.48 -18.34 -4.90
C GLN A 127 -18.10 -19.71 -5.17
N SER A 128 -19.32 -19.75 -5.66
CA SER A 128 -20.03 -20.99 -5.85
C SER A 128 -19.34 -21.89 -6.87
N SER A 129 -18.95 -21.33 -8.02
CA SER A 129 -18.27 -22.10 -9.05
C SER A 129 -16.87 -22.51 -8.61
N CYS A 130 -16.20 -21.64 -7.84
CA CYS A 130 -14.87 -21.93 -7.34
C CYS A 130 -14.89 -23.12 -6.39
N GLU A 131 -15.77 -23.07 -5.40
CA GLU A 131 -15.84 -24.16 -4.41
C GLU A 131 -16.40 -25.44 -4.99
N SER A 132 -17.30 -25.33 -5.95
CA SER A 132 -17.81 -26.53 -6.64
C SER A 132 -16.73 -27.25 -7.43
N ALA A 133 -15.71 -26.53 -7.88
CA ALA A 133 -14.57 -27.14 -8.57
C ALA A 133 -13.51 -27.66 -7.60
N GLY A 134 -13.72 -27.52 -6.29
CA GLY A 134 -12.77 -27.97 -5.29
C GLY A 134 -11.64 -27.01 -5.05
N ASN A 135 -11.77 -25.77 -5.48
CA ASN A 135 -10.73 -24.75 -5.35
C ASN A 135 -11.01 -23.83 -4.16
N MET A 136 -10.04 -22.98 -3.85
CA MET A 136 -10.14 -22.06 -2.72
C MET A 136 -10.61 -20.70 -3.19
N TRP A 137 -11.67 -20.20 -2.58
CA TRP A 137 -12.17 -18.86 -2.86
C TRP A 137 -11.55 -17.87 -1.89
N ASN A 138 -10.90 -16.84 -2.45
CA ASN A 138 -10.35 -15.74 -1.66
C ASN A 138 -11.29 -14.54 -1.82
N PRO A 139 -11.94 -14.09 -0.74
CA PRO A 139 -12.85 -12.94 -0.85
C PRO A 139 -12.09 -11.65 -1.09
N PRO A 140 -12.76 -10.60 -1.57
CA PRO A 140 -12.11 -9.31 -1.71
C PRO A 140 -11.71 -8.77 -0.32
N SER A 141 -10.65 -7.96 -0.32
CA SER A 141 -10.14 -7.42 0.94
C SER A 141 -9.49 -6.07 0.69
N CYS A 142 -9.27 -5.34 1.78
CA CYS A 142 -8.49 -4.11 1.74
C CYS A 142 -7.44 -4.13 2.84
N GLN A 143 -6.20 -3.87 2.47
CA GLN A 143 -5.08 -3.82 3.41
C GLN A 143 -4.68 -2.37 3.64
N MET A 144 -4.38 -2.07 4.89
CA MET A 144 -3.90 -0.76 5.32
C MET A 144 -2.39 -0.83 5.54
N GLN A 145 -1.67 0.17 5.02
CA GLN A 145 -0.25 0.36 5.33
C GLN A 145 -0.07 1.80 5.78
N GLU A 146 0.51 1.98 6.97
CA GLU A 146 0.78 3.30 7.50
C GLU A 146 2.28 3.57 7.44
N TYR A 147 2.63 4.72 6.88
CA TYR A 147 4.03 5.14 6.75
C TYR A 147 4.25 6.41 7.56
N THR A 148 5.38 6.46 8.23
CA THR A 148 5.78 7.62 9.02
C THR A 148 7.02 8.25 8.37
N LYS A 149 7.01 9.56 8.26
CA LYS A 149 8.12 10.30 7.65
C LYS A 149 9.34 10.25 8.56
N LYS A 150 10.47 9.97 7.94
CA LYS A 150 11.74 9.93 8.67
C LYS A 150 12.36 11.30 8.82
#